data_84e4671eb6459a9dec7348c2b801ce8c
#
_entry.id   84e4671eb6459a9dec7348c2b801ce8c
#
_cell.length_a   1.000
_cell.length_b   1.000
_cell.length_c   1.000
_cell.angle_alpha   90.00
_cell.angle_beta   90.00
_cell.angle_gamma   90.00
#
_symmetry.space_group_name_H-M   'P 1'
#
loop_
_entity.id
_entity.type
_entity.pdbx_description
1 polymer ?
#
loop_
_entity_poly.entity_id
_entity_poly.type
_entity_poly.pdbx_seq_one_letter_code
_entity_poly.pdbx_strand_id
1 'polypeptide(L)'
;MTQNTTAIVKMTQEYMMVNKLLPFLLIICVGLSNDQIPGEIQKRPILLKGGILHTVSTEVLDGYDILFAKGKIVRIEKNIMASPETDVYDVFGKHIIPSYIAPITRLGLVEIGLVRQSVDYAERGSINPNVKANVSYNPDSELIPVTRSNGVLIANSVPAGGRISGQSSVMMLDG
;
A
#
# COMPACT_ATOMS: atom_id res chain seq x y z
N MET A 1 -31.98 -43.78 -32.26
CA MET A 1 -31.24 -43.94 -31.00
C MET A 1 -29.83 -43.30 -30.96
N THR A 2 -29.24 -42.97 -32.07
CA THR A 2 -27.86 -42.44 -32.24
C THR A 2 -27.68 -40.94 -31.93
N GLN A 3 -28.69 -40.11 -32.04
CA GLN A 3 -28.53 -38.65 -31.83
C GLN A 3 -28.40 -38.25 -30.35
N ASN A 4 -29.07 -38.95 -29.43
CA ASN A 4 -28.98 -38.64 -27.98
C ASN A 4 -27.61 -39.00 -27.38
N THR A 5 -26.96 -40.06 -27.89
CA THR A 5 -25.65 -40.50 -27.40
C THR A 5 -24.56 -39.50 -27.76
N THR A 6 -24.62 -38.90 -28.96
CA THR A 6 -23.64 -37.89 -29.41
C THR A 6 -23.78 -36.57 -28.61
N ALA A 7 -25.01 -36.17 -28.27
CA ALA A 7 -25.24 -34.97 -27.43
C ALA A 7 -24.70 -35.17 -25.99
N ILE A 8 -24.93 -36.30 -25.39
CA ILE A 8 -24.41 -36.64 -24.03
C ILE A 8 -22.88 -36.64 -24.01
N VAL A 9 -22.25 -37.26 -25.01
CA VAL A 9 -20.77 -37.30 -25.10
C VAL A 9 -20.18 -35.88 -25.24
N LYS A 10 -20.82 -35.01 -26.03
CA LYS A 10 -20.39 -33.63 -26.22
C LYS A 10 -20.50 -32.83 -24.92
N MET A 11 -21.60 -32.96 -24.21
CA MET A 11 -21.80 -32.30 -22.90
C MET A 11 -20.78 -32.76 -21.85
N THR A 12 -20.46 -34.09 -21.84
CA THR A 12 -19.49 -34.62 -20.90
C THR A 12 -18.07 -34.13 -21.21
N GLN A 13 -17.72 -34.00 -22.50
CA GLN A 13 -16.42 -33.43 -22.90
C GLN A 13 -16.30 -31.92 -22.55
N GLU A 14 -17.35 -31.13 -22.74
CA GLU A 14 -17.36 -29.75 -22.34
C GLU A 14 -17.25 -29.58 -20.82
N TYR A 15 -17.97 -30.40 -20.07
CA TYR A 15 -17.89 -30.42 -18.59
C TYR A 15 -16.49 -30.80 -18.08
N MET A 16 -15.84 -31.79 -18.71
CA MET A 16 -14.47 -32.14 -18.36
C MET A 16 -13.44 -31.06 -18.70
N MET A 17 -13.66 -30.31 -19.78
CA MET A 17 -12.78 -29.20 -20.19
C MET A 17 -12.90 -28.02 -19.22
N VAL A 18 -14.11 -27.64 -18.84
CA VAL A 18 -14.38 -26.57 -17.87
C VAL A 18 -13.79 -26.93 -16.49
N ASN A 19 -13.97 -28.20 -16.06
CA ASN A 19 -13.45 -28.67 -14.77
C ASN A 19 -11.90 -28.72 -14.70
N LYS A 20 -11.22 -28.86 -15.84
CA LYS A 20 -9.75 -28.78 -15.93
C LYS A 20 -9.23 -27.34 -16.05
N LEU A 21 -10.00 -26.44 -16.66
CA LEU A 21 -9.64 -25.02 -16.81
C LEU A 21 -9.88 -24.23 -15.53
N LEU A 22 -10.91 -24.59 -14.75
CA LEU A 22 -11.28 -23.89 -13.51
C LEU A 22 -10.15 -23.81 -12.47
N PRO A 23 -9.44 -24.93 -12.12
CA PRO A 23 -8.30 -24.86 -11.19
C PRO A 23 -7.12 -24.05 -11.75
N PHE A 24 -6.91 -24.09 -13.07
CA PHE A 24 -5.86 -23.31 -13.72
C PHE A 24 -6.16 -21.81 -13.67
N LEU A 25 -7.41 -21.41 -13.87
CA LEU A 25 -7.88 -20.03 -13.75
C LEU A 25 -7.76 -19.54 -12.30
N LEU A 26 -8.06 -20.40 -11.31
CA LEU A 26 -7.94 -20.09 -9.89
C LEU A 26 -6.48 -19.84 -9.47
N ILE A 27 -5.54 -20.63 -10.01
CA ILE A 27 -4.10 -20.48 -9.75
C ILE A 27 -3.58 -19.16 -10.32
N ILE A 28 -4.06 -18.75 -11.51
CA ILE A 28 -3.68 -17.45 -12.11
C ILE A 28 -4.18 -16.28 -11.25
N CYS A 29 -5.40 -16.35 -10.71
CA CYS A 29 -5.94 -15.28 -9.85
C CYS A 29 -5.17 -15.12 -8.54
N VAL A 30 -4.67 -16.21 -7.94
CA VAL A 30 -3.88 -16.15 -6.69
C VAL A 30 -2.47 -15.58 -6.93
N GLY A 31 -1.90 -15.80 -8.14
CA GLY A 31 -0.56 -15.31 -8.48
C GLY A 31 -0.48 -13.81 -8.81
N LEU A 32 -1.61 -13.11 -8.95
CA LEU A 32 -1.64 -11.68 -9.31
C LEU A 32 -1.85 -10.74 -8.11
N SER A 33 -2.08 -11.27 -6.91
CA SER A 33 -2.21 -10.48 -5.69
C SER A 33 -0.85 -10.41 -4.99
N ASN A 34 -0.18 -9.27 -5.12
CA ASN A 34 1.05 -8.96 -4.39
C ASN A 34 0.91 -7.59 -3.74
N ASP A 35 0.80 -7.57 -2.42
CA ASP A 35 0.66 -6.35 -1.61
C ASP A 35 1.96 -5.52 -1.56
N GLN A 36 3.07 -6.07 -2.05
CA GLN A 36 4.36 -5.39 -2.11
C GLN A 36 4.52 -4.49 -3.33
N ILE A 37 3.61 -4.60 -4.32
CA ILE A 37 3.66 -3.74 -5.50
C ILE A 37 3.31 -2.31 -5.08
N PRO A 38 4.20 -1.34 -5.35
CA PRO A 38 3.90 0.08 -5.11
C PRO A 38 2.67 0.53 -5.90
N GLY A 39 1.97 1.53 -5.37
CA GLY A 39 0.85 2.15 -6.07
C GLY A 39 1.28 2.75 -7.42
N GLU A 40 0.41 2.71 -8.41
CA GLU A 40 0.69 3.34 -9.69
C GLU A 40 0.87 4.86 -9.53
N ILE A 41 1.84 5.42 -10.25
CA ILE A 41 2.03 6.87 -10.31
C ILE A 41 0.75 7.52 -10.84
N GLN A 42 0.28 8.55 -10.15
CA GLN A 42 -0.92 9.30 -10.53
C GLN A 42 -0.80 9.83 -11.96
N LYS A 43 -1.65 9.33 -12.86
CA LYS A 43 -1.72 9.72 -14.29
C LYS A 43 -2.77 10.80 -14.54
N ARG A 44 -3.86 10.80 -13.77
CA ARG A 44 -5.03 11.68 -13.92
C ARG A 44 -5.32 12.40 -12.62
N PRO A 45 -5.93 13.59 -12.63
CA PRO A 45 -6.43 14.22 -11.41
C PRO A 45 -7.43 13.31 -10.71
N ILE A 46 -7.43 13.32 -9.39
CA ILE A 46 -8.34 12.55 -8.54
C ILE A 46 -9.18 13.52 -7.72
N LEU A 47 -10.50 13.37 -7.79
CA LEU A 47 -11.45 14.15 -7.00
C LEU A 47 -12.17 13.23 -6.01
N LEU A 48 -11.98 13.48 -4.74
CA LEU A 48 -12.76 12.86 -3.65
C LEU A 48 -13.91 13.80 -3.31
N LYS A 49 -15.17 13.33 -3.43
CA LYS A 49 -16.38 14.15 -3.27
C LYS A 49 -17.09 13.90 -1.95
N GLY A 50 -17.46 15.00 -1.26
CA GLY A 50 -18.41 14.98 -0.15
C GLY A 50 -17.87 14.36 1.13
N GLY A 51 -16.57 14.34 1.35
CA GLY A 51 -15.95 13.76 2.53
C GLY A 51 -15.93 14.69 3.75
N ILE A 52 -15.61 14.12 4.92
CA ILE A 52 -15.33 14.83 6.16
C ILE A 52 -13.82 14.97 6.27
N LEU A 53 -13.28 16.15 5.97
CA LEU A 53 -11.85 16.39 5.90
C LEU A 53 -11.30 16.86 7.26
N HIS A 54 -10.31 16.14 7.79
CA HIS A 54 -9.55 16.52 8.97
C HIS A 54 -8.24 17.17 8.56
N THR A 55 -8.21 18.49 8.53
CA THR A 55 -7.04 19.27 8.06
C THR A 55 -5.89 19.30 9.06
N VAL A 56 -6.13 18.89 10.32
CA VAL A 56 -5.18 18.93 11.46
C VAL A 56 -4.81 20.35 11.90
N SER A 57 -4.61 21.27 10.96
CA SER A 57 -4.19 22.67 11.25
C SER A 57 -5.36 23.63 11.46
N THR A 58 -6.56 23.25 11.00
CA THR A 58 -7.77 24.07 11.11
C THR A 58 -8.94 23.20 11.57
N GLU A 59 -10.16 23.70 11.41
CA GLU A 59 -11.39 22.97 11.73
C GLU A 59 -11.63 21.78 10.79
N VAL A 60 -12.52 20.87 11.21
CA VAL A 60 -13.00 19.78 10.38
C VAL A 60 -13.98 20.34 9.35
N LEU A 61 -13.75 20.02 8.07
CA LEU A 61 -14.55 20.48 6.95
C LEU A 61 -15.51 19.38 6.51
N ASP A 62 -16.80 19.53 6.79
CA ASP A 62 -17.82 18.54 6.45
C ASP A 62 -18.45 18.79 5.08
N GLY A 63 -18.56 17.74 4.27
CA GLY A 63 -19.11 17.76 2.92
C GLY A 63 -18.23 18.53 1.93
N TYR A 64 -16.92 18.55 2.12
CA TYR A 64 -15.97 19.16 1.20
C TYR A 64 -15.41 18.14 0.23
N ASP A 65 -15.07 18.65 -0.95
CA ASP A 65 -14.36 17.93 -1.99
C ASP A 65 -12.87 18.26 -1.91
N ILE A 66 -12.02 17.29 -2.26
CA ILE A 66 -10.57 17.48 -2.37
C ILE A 66 -10.07 16.98 -3.72
N LEU A 67 -9.39 17.87 -4.45
CA LEU A 67 -8.80 17.58 -5.75
C LEU A 67 -7.29 17.43 -5.63
N PHE A 68 -6.78 16.28 -6.08
CA PHE A 68 -5.35 16.00 -6.18
C PHE A 68 -4.91 15.99 -7.64
N ALA A 69 -3.75 16.55 -7.91
CA ALA A 69 -3.09 16.41 -9.20
C ALA A 69 -1.57 16.45 -9.02
N LYS A 70 -0.87 15.56 -9.72
CA LYS A 70 0.61 15.47 -9.69
C LYS A 70 1.17 15.37 -8.26
N GLY A 71 0.55 14.53 -7.42
CA GLY A 71 0.97 14.31 -6.04
C GLY A 71 0.75 15.48 -5.08
N LYS A 72 -0.07 16.47 -5.46
CA LYS A 72 -0.37 17.65 -4.63
C LYS A 72 -1.86 17.89 -4.51
N ILE A 73 -2.30 18.42 -3.38
CA ILE A 73 -3.64 18.96 -3.20
C ILE A 73 -3.71 20.27 -3.99
N VAL A 74 -4.62 20.33 -4.96
CA VAL A 74 -4.82 21.49 -5.84
C VAL A 74 -5.92 22.38 -5.30
N ARG A 75 -7.02 21.77 -4.77
CA ARG A 75 -8.19 22.50 -4.33
C ARG A 75 -8.92 21.74 -3.22
N ILE A 76 -9.45 22.47 -2.26
CA ILE A 76 -10.38 21.98 -1.23
C ILE A 76 -11.54 22.95 -1.21
N GLU A 77 -12.70 22.55 -1.72
CA GLU A 77 -13.91 23.37 -1.82
C GLU A 77 -15.15 22.47 -1.81
N LYS A 78 -16.35 23.06 -1.67
CA LYS A 78 -17.61 22.34 -1.87
C LYS A 78 -17.98 22.36 -3.35
N ASN A 79 -18.51 21.24 -3.85
CA ASN A 79 -19.05 21.11 -5.21
C ASN A 79 -18.03 21.41 -6.33
N ILE A 80 -16.84 20.83 -6.23
CA ILE A 80 -15.85 20.94 -7.31
C ILE A 80 -16.38 20.26 -8.57
N MET A 81 -16.38 20.98 -9.68
CA MET A 81 -16.74 20.40 -11.00
C MET A 81 -15.56 19.58 -11.52
N ALA A 82 -15.80 18.30 -11.74
CA ALA A 82 -14.81 17.40 -12.33
C ALA A 82 -14.66 17.67 -13.83
N SER A 83 -13.44 17.67 -14.35
CA SER A 83 -13.20 17.61 -15.79
C SER A 83 -13.39 16.18 -16.30
N PRO A 84 -13.60 15.97 -17.62
CA PRO A 84 -13.73 14.63 -18.21
C PRO A 84 -12.51 13.72 -17.97
N GLU A 85 -11.35 14.30 -17.69
CA GLU A 85 -10.10 13.58 -17.42
C GLU A 85 -9.86 13.28 -15.93
N THR A 86 -10.80 13.67 -15.04
CA THR A 86 -10.68 13.51 -13.59
C THR A 86 -11.33 12.21 -13.14
N ASP A 87 -10.61 11.41 -12.37
CA ASP A 87 -11.17 10.24 -11.71
C ASP A 87 -11.91 10.68 -10.46
N VAL A 88 -13.21 10.40 -10.38
CA VAL A 88 -14.09 10.87 -9.31
C VAL A 88 -14.46 9.71 -8.38
N TYR A 89 -14.21 9.88 -7.08
CA TYR A 89 -14.61 8.95 -6.04
C TYR A 89 -15.59 9.59 -5.09
N ASP A 90 -16.75 8.98 -4.89
CA ASP A 90 -17.70 9.37 -3.86
C ASP A 90 -17.21 8.87 -2.49
N VAL A 91 -16.97 9.82 -1.60
CA VAL A 91 -16.51 9.55 -0.22
C VAL A 91 -17.45 10.19 0.80
N PHE A 92 -18.74 10.35 0.42
CA PHE A 92 -19.76 10.90 1.31
C PHE A 92 -19.82 10.13 2.64
N GLY A 93 -19.79 10.85 3.75
CA GLY A 93 -19.81 10.30 5.10
C GLY A 93 -18.51 9.58 5.53
N LYS A 94 -17.47 9.55 4.68
CA LYS A 94 -16.16 9.02 5.05
C LYS A 94 -15.24 10.11 5.57
N HIS A 95 -14.42 9.76 6.54
CA HIS A 95 -13.39 10.65 7.07
C HIS A 95 -12.13 10.58 6.21
N ILE A 96 -11.65 11.73 5.77
CA ILE A 96 -10.39 11.90 5.06
C ILE A 96 -9.40 12.54 6.03
N ILE A 97 -8.33 11.83 6.32
CA ILE A 97 -7.27 12.26 7.23
C ILE A 97 -5.92 12.22 6.51
N PRO A 98 -4.96 13.08 6.87
CA PRO A 98 -3.58 12.90 6.42
C PRO A 98 -3.02 11.55 6.88
N SER A 99 -2.09 10.99 6.12
CA SER A 99 -1.40 9.77 6.53
C SER A 99 -0.66 9.95 7.85
N TYR A 100 -0.56 8.86 8.60
CA TYR A 100 0.27 8.85 9.80
C TYR A 100 1.76 8.75 9.44
N ILE A 101 2.58 9.32 10.32
CA ILE A 101 4.04 9.24 10.24
C ILE A 101 4.51 8.47 11.47
N ALA A 102 5.27 7.40 11.28
CA ALA A 102 5.96 6.71 12.37
C ALA A 102 7.31 7.40 12.64
N PRO A 103 7.42 8.24 13.67
CA PRO A 103 8.60 9.08 13.88
C PRO A 103 9.82 8.29 14.36
N ILE A 104 9.62 7.15 15.00
CA ILE A 104 10.66 6.24 15.49
C ILE A 104 10.17 4.81 15.31
N THR A 105 10.85 4.05 14.45
CA THR A 105 10.52 2.65 14.19
C THR A 105 11.77 1.86 13.81
N ARG A 106 11.66 0.55 13.76
CA ARG A 106 12.65 -0.39 13.19
C ARG A 106 12.12 -1.09 11.95
N LEU A 107 11.06 -0.56 11.35
CA LEU A 107 10.48 -1.11 10.14
C LEU A 107 11.54 -1.21 9.05
N GLY A 108 11.60 -2.37 8.38
CA GLY A 108 12.62 -2.68 7.38
C GLY A 108 14.02 -3.01 7.95
N LEU A 109 14.25 -2.84 9.27
CA LEU A 109 15.51 -3.22 9.93
C LEU A 109 15.37 -4.51 10.76
N VAL A 110 14.15 -4.98 10.96
CA VAL A 110 13.84 -6.21 11.69
C VAL A 110 12.62 -6.88 11.07
N GLU A 111 12.76 -8.16 10.73
CA GLU A 111 11.63 -8.98 10.27
C GLU A 111 11.16 -9.90 11.39
N ILE A 112 11.98 -10.86 11.79
CA ILE A 112 11.67 -11.83 12.84
C ILE A 112 12.69 -11.66 13.98
N GLY A 113 12.29 -11.07 15.09
CA GLY A 113 13.18 -10.70 16.18
C GLY A 113 13.97 -11.86 16.81
N LEU A 114 13.50 -13.11 16.66
CA LEU A 114 14.20 -14.31 17.12
C LEU A 114 15.20 -14.87 16.09
N VAL A 115 15.17 -14.39 14.85
CA VAL A 115 16.08 -14.82 13.79
C VAL A 115 17.15 -13.75 13.60
N ARG A 116 18.37 -14.00 14.10
CA ARG A 116 19.44 -13.01 14.09
C ARG A 116 19.76 -12.45 12.69
N GLN A 117 19.64 -13.25 11.66
CA GLN A 117 19.92 -12.87 10.27
C GLN A 117 18.92 -11.84 9.71
N SER A 118 17.76 -11.72 10.32
CA SER A 118 16.71 -10.76 9.94
C SER A 118 16.67 -9.53 10.87
N VAL A 119 17.70 -9.31 11.67
CA VAL A 119 17.81 -8.22 12.65
C VAL A 119 19.05 -7.41 12.34
N ASP A 120 18.87 -6.22 11.78
CA ASP A 120 19.96 -5.35 11.31
C ASP A 120 19.78 -3.88 11.75
N TYR A 121 19.38 -3.69 13.00
CA TYR A 121 19.21 -2.35 13.56
C TYR A 121 20.39 -1.90 14.45
N ALA A 122 21.36 -2.77 14.72
CA ALA A 122 22.41 -2.47 15.69
C ALA A 122 23.79 -2.97 15.24
N GLU A 123 24.78 -2.09 15.30
CA GLU A 123 26.18 -2.41 15.06
C GLU A 123 26.96 -2.63 16.33
N ARG A 124 28.13 -3.26 16.19
CA ARG A 124 29.09 -3.46 17.28
C ARG A 124 29.76 -2.15 17.67
N GLY A 125 29.99 -1.96 18.96
CA GLY A 125 30.63 -0.77 19.50
C GLY A 125 29.64 0.23 20.07
N SER A 126 30.18 1.26 20.72
CA SER A 126 29.35 2.27 21.38
C SER A 126 29.25 3.60 20.61
N ILE A 127 30.07 3.78 19.58
CA ILE A 127 30.11 5.02 18.78
C ILE A 127 30.16 4.65 17.29
N ASN A 128 29.01 4.75 16.61
CA ASN A 128 28.83 4.31 15.22
C ASN A 128 28.20 5.44 14.33
N PRO A 129 28.85 6.62 14.21
CA PRO A 129 28.25 7.76 13.48
C PRO A 129 28.12 7.54 11.98
N ASN A 130 28.85 6.57 11.44
CA ASN A 130 28.89 6.21 10.00
C ASN A 130 27.75 5.27 9.60
N VAL A 131 27.07 4.62 10.54
CA VAL A 131 25.95 3.71 10.24
C VAL A 131 24.76 4.52 9.74
N LYS A 132 24.11 4.04 8.68
CA LYS A 132 22.91 4.65 8.10
C LYS A 132 21.82 3.60 7.94
N ALA A 133 20.65 3.87 8.48
CA ALA A 133 19.52 2.93 8.47
C ALA A 133 19.09 2.52 7.06
N ASN A 134 19.17 3.43 6.07
CA ASN A 134 18.79 3.12 4.69
C ASN A 134 19.67 2.07 4.01
N VAL A 135 20.90 1.83 4.49
CA VAL A 135 21.77 0.80 3.92
C VAL A 135 21.32 -0.60 4.29
N SER A 136 20.80 -0.75 5.51
CA SER A 136 20.30 -2.02 6.05
C SER A 136 18.79 -2.19 5.87
N TYR A 137 18.12 -1.22 5.25
CA TYR A 137 16.67 -1.25 5.08
C TYR A 137 16.26 -2.32 4.07
N ASN A 138 15.37 -3.21 4.47
CA ASN A 138 14.76 -4.20 3.62
C ASN A 138 13.45 -3.64 3.03
N PRO A 139 13.42 -3.27 1.73
CA PRO A 139 12.21 -2.77 1.08
C PRO A 139 11.16 -3.86 0.86
N ASP A 140 11.56 -5.14 0.86
CA ASP A 140 10.68 -6.29 0.66
C ASP A 140 10.09 -6.84 1.96
N SER A 141 10.16 -6.06 3.05
CA SER A 141 9.59 -6.45 4.34
C SER A 141 8.08 -6.63 4.26
N GLU A 142 7.59 -7.79 4.68
CA GLU A 142 6.15 -8.10 4.79
C GLU A 142 5.41 -7.17 5.77
N LEU A 143 6.13 -6.48 6.63
CA LEU A 143 5.54 -5.51 7.57
C LEU A 143 5.22 -4.18 6.91
N ILE A 144 5.82 -3.85 5.76
CA ILE A 144 5.59 -2.59 5.04
C ILE A 144 4.15 -2.51 4.52
N PRO A 145 3.63 -3.46 3.73
CA PRO A 145 2.24 -3.39 3.25
C PRO A 145 1.22 -3.42 4.39
N VAL A 146 1.47 -4.17 5.46
CA VAL A 146 0.61 -4.17 6.65
C VAL A 146 0.58 -2.79 7.32
N THR A 147 1.73 -2.15 7.47
CA THR A 147 1.86 -0.82 8.06
C THR A 147 1.18 0.24 7.18
N ARG A 148 1.35 0.15 5.87
CA ARG A 148 0.73 1.01 4.87
C ARG A 148 -0.80 0.88 4.88
N SER A 149 -1.34 -0.33 4.94
CA SER A 149 -2.79 -0.57 5.00
C SER A 149 -3.46 0.00 6.25
N ASN A 150 -2.68 0.20 7.32
CA ASN A 150 -3.11 0.90 8.54
C ASN A 150 -2.95 2.42 8.48
N GLY A 151 -2.64 2.99 7.31
CA GLY A 151 -2.59 4.43 7.05
C GLY A 151 -1.27 5.10 7.44
N VAL A 152 -0.21 4.35 7.75
CA VAL A 152 1.14 4.91 7.94
C VAL A 152 1.89 4.87 6.62
N LEU A 153 2.18 6.03 6.04
CA LEU A 153 2.85 6.12 4.73
C LEU A 153 4.30 6.61 4.82
N ILE A 154 4.72 7.12 5.97
CA ILE A 154 6.10 7.59 6.20
C ILE A 154 6.62 6.98 7.50
N ALA A 155 7.80 6.41 7.46
CA ALA A 155 8.46 5.83 8.62
C ALA A 155 9.90 6.35 8.74
N ASN A 156 10.30 6.78 9.93
CA ASN A 156 11.69 7.08 10.24
C ASN A 156 12.31 5.84 10.90
N SER A 157 13.03 5.06 10.12
CA SER A 157 13.73 3.86 10.58
C SER A 157 15.02 4.27 11.31
N VAL A 158 15.15 3.83 12.57
CA VAL A 158 16.17 4.30 13.49
C VAL A 158 17.06 3.13 13.95
N PRO A 159 18.38 3.21 13.76
CA PRO A 159 19.30 2.24 14.35
C PRO A 159 19.31 2.39 15.87
N ALA A 160 19.72 1.34 16.58
CA ALA A 160 19.81 1.34 18.02
C ALA A 160 21.13 0.69 18.48
N GLY A 161 21.49 0.92 19.75
CA GLY A 161 22.71 0.38 20.36
C GLY A 161 23.80 1.43 20.56
N GLY A 162 24.62 1.22 21.58
CA GLY A 162 25.71 2.14 21.93
C GLY A 162 25.24 3.52 22.41
N ARG A 163 26.19 4.46 22.44
CA ARG A 163 25.93 5.88 22.76
C ARG A 163 25.58 6.68 21.50
N ILE A 164 26.17 6.31 20.36
CA ILE A 164 25.86 6.85 19.03
C ILE A 164 25.58 5.63 18.15
N SER A 165 24.30 5.42 17.82
CA SER A 165 23.84 4.23 17.10
C SER A 165 23.97 4.37 15.58
N GLY A 166 24.02 5.60 15.07
CA GLY A 166 24.04 5.90 13.65
C GLY A 166 23.03 6.98 13.26
N GLN A 167 22.74 7.04 11.99
CA GLN A 167 21.80 7.99 11.37
C GLN A 167 20.50 7.26 11.00
N SER A 168 19.37 7.83 11.41
CA SER A 168 18.06 7.38 10.97
C SER A 168 17.81 7.74 9.50
N SER A 169 16.83 7.09 8.90
CA SER A 169 16.41 7.37 7.53
C SER A 169 14.90 7.41 7.44
N VAL A 170 14.39 8.46 6.80
CA VAL A 170 12.96 8.60 6.53
C VAL A 170 12.65 7.86 5.23
N MET A 171 11.72 6.91 5.31
CA MET A 171 11.29 6.06 4.22
C MET A 171 9.83 6.36 3.87
N MET A 172 9.54 6.45 2.59
CA MET A 172 8.18 6.35 2.08
C MET A 172 7.82 4.87 1.97
N LEU A 173 6.65 4.48 2.45
CA LEU A 173 6.21 3.08 2.48
C LEU A 173 5.45 2.67 1.20
N ASP A 174 5.22 3.62 0.30
CA ASP A 174 4.60 3.40 -1.00
C ASP A 174 5.46 4.06 -2.08
N GLY A 175 6.18 3.28 -2.83
CA GLY A 175 6.95 3.72 -4.00
C GLY A 175 8.42 3.76 -3.84
#